data_e4a284ec79a6e0c6540b8db15e26a6f8
#
_entry.id   e4a284ec79a6e0c6540b8db15e26a6f8
#
_cell.length_a   1.000
_cell.length_b   1.000
_cell.length_c   1.000
_cell.angle_alpha   90.00
_cell.angle_beta   90.00
_cell.angle_gamma   90.00
#
_symmetry.space_group_name_H-M   'P 1'
#
loop_
_entity.id
_entity.type
_entity.pdbx_description
1 polymer ?
#
loop_
_entity_poly.entity_id
_entity_poly.type
_entity_poly.pdbx_seq_one_letter_code
_entity_poly.pdbx_strand_id
1 'polypeptide(L)'
;MSNQAFSQAADLMVGAGEFYFQRDDDVNGFHHLGNVDEFNITNDVTTVEKNSSMNRKRELMASVTTAVAASASLTLTEYSPYNLALGLYGTEGIHKQAATTLVNESYKVPSAPGIIRLVDADGNPYYNVKNIVVKPATATPSSFTFGTMTGTGDNVQGEVTDASGLKIRVTGSYTGSEDKTYYVRVKTASTASNDTVGIELEVDTLPTFTSPALQTLGPAVGGASTETFSTHIDGLSFALDATNGGGTVPGLMNQLVCVASTQSLKAGVDYVVEEQSSRAGLIKIKNSGAVAAGDTVLVSADVPEGDFVTVSGANAGEISGKLLFVGDPNNGDQYIIEGHKVKIKPDGDMTGLIGTDFGSFNLTVNFLSDYENHPESPFYTATKVGSASGTEVKHGTYDPEE
;
A
#
# COMPACT_ATOMS: atom_id res chain seq x y z
N MET A 1 -36.82 34.55 46.96
CA MET A 1 -36.90 33.08 46.90
C MET A 1 -37.80 32.74 45.75
N SER A 2 -37.23 32.30 44.65
CA SER A 2 -37.97 31.87 43.46
C SER A 2 -38.54 30.49 43.75
N ASN A 3 -39.86 30.35 43.76
CA ASN A 3 -40.55 29.06 43.85
C ASN A 3 -40.33 28.31 42.53
N GLN A 4 -39.34 27.49 42.45
CA GLN A 4 -39.24 26.50 41.38
C GLN A 4 -40.17 25.32 41.72
N ALA A 5 -41.48 25.50 41.48
CA ALA A 5 -42.46 24.47 41.78
C ALA A 5 -42.70 23.49 40.59
N PHE A 6 -42.11 23.74 39.43
CA PHE A 6 -42.34 22.92 38.20
C PHE A 6 -41.05 22.71 37.41
N SER A 7 -40.92 21.54 36.82
CA SER A 7 -39.86 21.21 35.84
C SER A 7 -39.95 22.20 34.68
N GLN A 8 -38.84 22.83 34.33
CA GLN A 8 -38.78 23.74 33.18
C GLN A 8 -38.21 22.94 31.99
N ALA A 9 -38.85 23.03 30.84
CA ALA A 9 -38.39 22.40 29.62
C ALA A 9 -37.00 22.93 29.18
N ALA A 10 -36.64 24.14 29.62
CA ALA A 10 -35.33 24.75 29.38
C ALA A 10 -34.18 24.03 30.10
N ASP A 11 -34.47 23.25 31.16
CA ASP A 11 -33.44 22.47 31.86
C ASP A 11 -33.26 21.06 31.30
N LEU A 12 -34.03 20.71 30.26
CA LEU A 12 -33.86 19.46 29.53
C LEU A 12 -32.78 19.63 28.42
N MET A 13 -31.79 18.76 28.42
CA MET A 13 -30.70 18.78 27.44
C MET A 13 -30.78 17.60 26.51
N VAL A 14 -30.71 17.83 25.22
CA VAL A 14 -30.40 16.80 24.22
C VAL A 14 -28.91 16.92 23.94
N GLY A 15 -28.15 15.87 24.26
CA GLY A 15 -26.70 15.91 24.16
C GLY A 15 -26.24 16.08 22.71
N ALA A 16 -25.57 17.21 22.45
CA ALA A 16 -24.78 17.47 21.26
C ALA A 16 -23.65 18.42 21.67
N GLY A 17 -22.53 18.34 21.01
CA GLY A 17 -21.37 19.18 21.29
C GLY A 17 -20.08 18.67 20.68
N GLU A 18 -19.04 19.41 20.89
CA GLU A 18 -17.72 19.16 20.36
C GLU A 18 -16.75 18.76 21.47
N PHE A 19 -15.88 17.81 21.18
CA PHE A 19 -14.85 17.33 22.09
C PHE A 19 -13.47 17.71 21.61
N TYR A 20 -12.66 18.15 22.54
CA TYR A 20 -11.29 18.54 22.32
C TYR A 20 -10.40 17.89 23.38
N PHE A 21 -9.25 17.42 22.96
CA PHE A 21 -8.23 16.88 23.85
C PHE A 21 -6.87 17.49 23.51
N GLN A 22 -6.17 17.94 24.53
CA GLN A 22 -4.80 18.41 24.43
C GLN A 22 -3.90 17.49 25.25
N ARG A 23 -2.95 16.84 24.61
CA ARG A 23 -1.91 16.06 25.31
C ARG A 23 -0.96 17.01 26.01
N ASP A 24 -0.36 16.57 27.12
CA ASP A 24 0.61 17.36 27.87
C ASP A 24 1.89 17.65 27.08
N ASP A 25 2.25 16.79 26.13
CA ASP A 25 3.39 16.90 25.23
C ASP A 25 3.08 17.65 23.92
N ASP A 26 1.84 18.07 23.70
CA ASP A 26 1.42 18.73 22.46
C ASP A 26 1.46 20.25 22.59
N VAL A 27 2.34 20.85 21.80
CA VAL A 27 2.50 22.32 21.75
C VAL A 27 1.46 23.01 20.86
N ASN A 28 0.70 22.26 20.07
CA ASN A 28 -0.29 22.83 19.14
C ASN A 28 -1.63 23.15 19.79
N GLY A 29 -1.83 22.73 21.04
CA GLY A 29 -3.04 23.02 21.79
C GLY A 29 -4.10 21.92 21.68
N PHE A 30 -5.38 22.31 21.76
CA PHE A 30 -6.48 21.39 21.71
C PHE A 30 -6.75 20.85 20.32
N HIS A 31 -6.84 19.52 20.19
CA HIS A 31 -7.25 18.83 18.99
C HIS A 31 -8.71 18.40 19.09
N HIS A 32 -9.47 18.65 18.03
CA HIS A 32 -10.85 18.19 17.92
C HIS A 32 -10.89 16.67 17.73
N LEU A 33 -11.69 15.96 18.53
CA LEU A 33 -11.78 14.49 18.48
C LEU A 33 -12.73 13.96 17.39
N GLY A 34 -13.35 14.86 16.62
CA GLY A 34 -14.33 14.47 15.61
C GLY A 34 -15.67 14.07 16.22
N ASN A 35 -16.35 13.13 15.58
CA ASN A 35 -17.66 12.68 16.04
C ASN A 35 -17.53 11.73 17.23
N VAL A 36 -18.17 12.11 18.33
CA VAL A 36 -18.28 11.36 19.58
C VAL A 36 -19.75 11.00 19.79
N ASP A 37 -20.05 9.69 19.77
CA ASP A 37 -21.43 9.22 19.88
C ASP A 37 -21.92 9.17 21.32
N GLU A 38 -21.03 8.92 22.27
CA GLU A 38 -21.37 8.84 23.68
C GLU A 38 -20.30 9.51 24.56
N PHE A 39 -20.77 10.26 25.54
CA PHE A 39 -19.96 10.81 26.61
C PHE A 39 -20.67 10.65 27.95
N ASN A 40 -20.13 9.84 28.83
CA ASN A 40 -20.72 9.58 30.14
C ASN A 40 -19.68 9.85 31.23
N ILE A 41 -20.06 10.65 32.23
CA ILE A 41 -19.22 10.92 33.42
C ILE A 41 -19.73 10.10 34.59
N THR A 42 -18.83 9.44 35.27
CA THR A 42 -19.09 8.66 36.49
C THR A 42 -18.25 9.19 37.64
N ASN A 43 -18.93 9.53 38.74
CA ASN A 43 -18.27 9.88 40.00
C ASN A 43 -18.43 8.73 40.97
N ASP A 44 -17.33 8.25 41.51
CA ASP A 44 -17.28 7.16 42.48
C ASP A 44 -16.84 7.68 43.86
N VAL A 45 -17.68 7.45 44.86
CA VAL A 45 -17.47 7.92 46.21
C VAL A 45 -17.37 6.73 47.15
N THR A 46 -16.17 6.50 47.65
CA THR A 46 -15.92 5.41 48.64
C THR A 46 -16.16 5.91 50.06
N THR A 47 -17.04 5.23 50.76
CA THR A 47 -17.37 5.52 52.15
C THR A 47 -17.02 4.37 53.06
N VAL A 48 -16.56 4.70 54.26
CA VAL A 48 -16.40 3.72 55.34
C VAL A 48 -17.50 3.91 56.37
N GLU A 49 -18.23 2.85 56.63
CA GLU A 49 -19.38 2.86 57.52
C GLU A 49 -19.08 2.14 58.86
N LYS A 50 -19.56 2.72 59.94
CA LYS A 50 -19.49 2.14 61.26
C LYS A 50 -20.89 1.89 61.79
N ASN A 51 -21.18 0.61 62.05
CA ASN A 51 -22.45 0.24 62.66
C ASN A 51 -22.31 0.16 64.21
N SER A 52 -23.39 0.54 64.88
CA SER A 52 -23.48 0.43 66.33
C SER A 52 -23.38 -1.04 66.77
N SER A 53 -22.55 -1.29 67.79
CA SER A 53 -22.48 -2.62 68.43
C SER A 53 -23.38 -2.69 69.69
N MET A 54 -24.05 -1.58 70.02
CA MET A 54 -24.76 -1.46 71.32
C MET A 54 -26.18 -2.04 71.29
N ASN A 55 -26.74 -2.23 70.13
CA ASN A 55 -28.07 -2.83 69.96
C ASN A 55 -28.10 -3.92 68.91
N ARG A 56 -29.16 -4.76 68.97
CA ARG A 56 -29.32 -5.95 68.16
C ARG A 56 -29.49 -5.64 66.67
N LYS A 57 -29.95 -4.45 66.29
CA LYS A 57 -30.22 -4.03 64.91
C LYS A 57 -28.98 -3.50 64.19
N ARG A 58 -27.89 -3.23 64.92
CA ARG A 58 -26.63 -2.70 64.34
C ARG A 58 -26.84 -1.54 63.38
N GLU A 59 -27.54 -0.53 63.88
CA GLU A 59 -27.87 0.68 63.09
C GLU A 59 -26.57 1.41 62.69
N LEU A 60 -26.60 2.05 61.49
CA LEU A 60 -25.51 2.88 60.99
C LEU A 60 -25.25 4.04 61.95
N MET A 61 -24.08 4.10 62.54
CA MET A 61 -23.69 5.09 63.52
C MET A 61 -22.88 6.26 62.91
N ALA A 62 -22.05 5.95 61.93
CA ALA A 62 -21.23 6.92 61.21
C ALA A 62 -20.88 6.41 59.80
N SER A 63 -20.84 7.35 58.86
CA SER A 63 -20.35 7.16 57.50
C SER A 63 -19.36 8.25 57.18
N VAL A 64 -18.17 7.92 56.70
CA VAL A 64 -17.11 8.86 56.34
C VAL A 64 -16.63 8.57 54.95
N THR A 65 -16.64 9.57 54.10
CA THR A 65 -16.06 9.47 52.77
C THR A 65 -14.55 9.42 52.84
N THR A 66 -13.94 8.39 52.23
CA THR A 66 -12.49 8.15 52.26
C THR A 66 -11.80 8.41 50.97
N ALA A 67 -12.53 8.32 49.82
CA ALA A 67 -12.00 8.60 48.52
C ALA A 67 -13.11 9.09 47.57
N VAL A 68 -12.73 9.95 46.65
CA VAL A 68 -13.55 10.37 45.49
C VAL A 68 -12.74 10.16 44.25
N ALA A 69 -13.32 9.51 43.24
CA ALA A 69 -12.73 9.33 41.94
C ALA A 69 -13.75 9.79 40.86
N ALA A 70 -13.23 10.29 39.76
CA ALA A 70 -14.06 10.66 38.63
C ALA A 70 -13.47 10.01 37.36
N SER A 71 -14.35 9.49 36.53
CA SER A 71 -13.99 8.91 35.25
C SER A 71 -15.03 9.27 34.19
N ALA A 72 -14.66 9.16 32.92
CA ALA A 72 -15.62 9.26 31.84
C ALA A 72 -15.34 8.20 30.78
N SER A 73 -16.37 7.83 30.04
CA SER A 73 -16.29 7.02 28.84
C SER A 73 -16.63 7.85 27.61
N LEU A 74 -15.86 7.66 26.54
CA LEU A 74 -16.04 8.29 25.24
C LEU A 74 -16.13 7.21 24.18
N THR A 75 -17.11 7.30 23.28
CA THR A 75 -17.20 6.46 22.07
C THR A 75 -16.95 7.33 20.87
N LEU A 76 -15.81 7.10 20.19
CA LEU A 76 -15.41 7.80 18.98
C LEU A 76 -15.74 6.97 17.75
N THR A 77 -16.22 7.65 16.69
CA THR A 77 -16.53 7.04 15.40
C THR A 77 -15.68 7.57 14.27
N GLU A 78 -14.79 8.53 14.54
CA GLU A 78 -13.89 9.11 13.56
C GLU A 78 -12.44 8.60 13.72
N TYR A 79 -11.90 8.04 12.63
CA TYR A 79 -10.58 7.40 12.58
C TYR A 79 -9.51 8.36 12.04
N SER A 80 -9.38 9.55 12.61
CA SER A 80 -8.24 10.40 12.31
C SER A 80 -6.93 9.77 12.83
N PRO A 81 -5.75 10.10 12.29
CA PRO A 81 -4.48 9.59 12.82
C PRO A 81 -4.32 9.85 14.33
N TYR A 82 -4.71 11.03 14.79
CA TYR A 82 -4.69 11.41 16.19
C TYR A 82 -5.59 10.50 17.05
N ASN A 83 -6.83 10.29 16.61
CA ASN A 83 -7.76 9.40 17.30
C ASN A 83 -7.31 7.95 17.27
N LEU A 84 -6.72 7.50 16.15
CA LEU A 84 -6.12 6.17 16.04
C LEU A 84 -4.96 5.99 17.03
N ALA A 85 -4.13 7.02 17.21
CA ALA A 85 -3.06 6.98 18.19
C ALA A 85 -3.60 6.83 19.62
N LEU A 86 -4.71 7.50 19.96
CA LEU A 86 -5.39 7.33 21.25
C LEU A 86 -5.97 5.91 21.39
N GLY A 87 -6.72 5.45 20.36
CA GLY A 87 -7.39 4.13 20.38
C GLY A 87 -6.43 2.94 20.36
N LEU A 88 -5.31 3.05 19.67
CA LEU A 88 -4.27 2.01 19.62
C LEU A 88 -3.22 2.14 20.72
N TYR A 89 -3.37 3.10 21.64
CA TYR A 89 -2.37 3.42 22.65
C TYR A 89 -0.99 3.58 22.04
N GLY A 90 -0.92 4.44 21.00
CA GLY A 90 0.22 4.54 20.11
C GLY A 90 0.74 5.96 19.94
N THR A 91 1.73 6.08 19.07
CA THR A 91 2.32 7.35 18.67
C THR A 91 2.18 7.55 17.17
N GLU A 92 1.94 8.79 16.78
CA GLU A 92 1.94 9.19 15.38
C GLU A 92 3.36 9.39 14.86
N GLY A 93 3.55 9.09 13.58
CA GLY A 93 4.79 9.33 12.87
C GLY A 93 4.49 9.65 11.40
N ILE A 94 5.47 10.20 10.71
CA ILE A 94 5.41 10.44 9.27
C ILE A 94 6.46 9.58 8.60
N HIS A 95 6.02 8.65 7.76
CA HIS A 95 6.89 7.94 6.84
C HIS A 95 7.05 8.78 5.57
N LYS A 96 8.25 9.34 5.40
CA LYS A 96 8.61 10.11 4.19
C LYS A 96 9.18 9.18 3.15
N GLN A 97 8.50 9.11 2.02
CA GLN A 97 8.91 8.34 0.86
C GLN A 97 9.44 9.29 -0.20
N ALA A 98 10.70 9.12 -0.60
CA ALA A 98 11.25 9.85 -1.73
C ALA A 98 10.82 9.20 -3.05
N ALA A 99 10.65 10.02 -4.09
CA ALA A 99 10.45 9.49 -5.43
C ALA A 99 11.65 8.66 -5.86
N THR A 100 11.42 7.44 -6.30
CA THR A 100 12.47 6.56 -6.83
C THR A 100 11.90 5.63 -7.90
N THR A 101 12.77 5.09 -8.75
CA THR A 101 12.41 4.05 -9.71
C THR A 101 13.16 2.78 -9.34
N LEU A 102 12.42 1.72 -9.06
CA LEU A 102 13.00 0.40 -8.87
C LEU A 102 13.37 -0.17 -10.24
N VAL A 103 14.60 -0.61 -10.41
CA VAL A 103 15.07 -1.21 -11.66
C VAL A 103 15.63 -2.59 -11.38
N ASN A 104 14.85 -3.62 -11.72
CA ASN A 104 15.24 -5.03 -11.54
C ASN A 104 15.65 -5.35 -10.09
N GLU A 105 14.96 -4.81 -9.11
CA GLU A 105 15.17 -5.14 -7.71
C GLU A 105 14.76 -6.58 -7.41
N SER A 106 15.60 -7.28 -6.65
CA SER A 106 15.44 -8.71 -6.39
C SER A 106 14.52 -8.99 -5.19
N TYR A 107 13.46 -9.75 -5.42
CA TYR A 107 12.56 -10.22 -4.38
C TYR A 107 12.41 -11.73 -4.42
N LYS A 108 12.35 -12.39 -3.27
CA LYS A 108 12.05 -13.82 -3.17
C LYS A 108 10.56 -14.06 -3.17
N VAL A 109 10.12 -15.03 -3.92
CA VAL A 109 8.74 -15.53 -3.93
C VAL A 109 8.52 -16.40 -2.69
N PRO A 110 7.70 -15.99 -1.71
CA PRO A 110 7.53 -16.74 -0.46
C PRO A 110 6.75 -18.04 -0.70
N SER A 111 5.76 -17.99 -1.60
CA SER A 111 4.91 -19.10 -2.02
C SER A 111 4.27 -18.80 -3.37
N ALA A 112 3.75 -19.81 -4.07
CA ALA A 112 2.93 -19.65 -5.25
C ALA A 112 1.62 -20.46 -5.06
N PRO A 113 0.47 -19.84 -4.79
CA PRO A 113 0.24 -18.38 -4.68
C PRO A 113 0.85 -17.73 -3.45
N GLY A 114 1.24 -16.47 -3.56
CA GLY A 114 1.88 -15.72 -2.48
C GLY A 114 1.87 -14.21 -2.70
N ILE A 115 2.37 -13.48 -1.72
CA ILE A 115 2.40 -12.02 -1.76
C ILE A 115 3.85 -11.55 -1.55
N ILE A 116 4.32 -10.69 -2.43
CA ILE A 116 5.58 -9.96 -2.30
C ILE A 116 5.22 -8.54 -1.85
N ARG A 117 5.89 -8.05 -0.81
CA ARG A 117 5.82 -6.65 -0.39
C ARG A 117 7.07 -5.93 -0.85
N LEU A 118 6.89 -4.81 -1.53
CA LEU A 118 7.97 -3.94 -1.94
C LEU A 118 8.42 -3.09 -0.76
N VAL A 119 9.71 -3.14 -0.48
CA VAL A 119 10.34 -2.44 0.65
C VAL A 119 11.65 -1.79 0.20
N ASP A 120 12.06 -0.74 0.91
CA ASP A 120 13.36 -0.13 0.74
C ASP A 120 14.49 -0.95 1.40
N ALA A 121 15.72 -0.45 1.34
CA ALA A 121 16.90 -1.11 1.92
C ALA A 121 16.83 -1.25 3.46
N ASP A 122 16.07 -0.40 4.11
CA ASP A 122 15.86 -0.40 5.56
C ASP A 122 14.66 -1.27 5.97
N GLY A 123 13.93 -1.83 5.00
CA GLY A 123 12.75 -2.66 5.21
C GLY A 123 11.44 -1.88 5.34
N ASN A 124 11.44 -0.57 5.09
CA ASN A 124 10.22 0.22 5.10
C ASN A 124 9.40 -0.05 3.83
N PRO A 125 8.07 -0.16 3.95
CA PRO A 125 7.23 -0.42 2.80
C PRO A 125 7.14 0.77 1.85
N TYR A 126 7.11 0.48 0.55
CA TYR A 126 6.71 1.44 -0.45
C TYR A 126 5.20 1.52 -0.60
N TYR A 127 4.69 2.72 -0.80
CA TYR A 127 3.27 3.02 -0.99
C TYR A 127 2.99 3.66 -2.36
N ASN A 128 1.77 3.49 -2.87
CA ASN A 128 1.29 4.07 -4.13
C ASN A 128 2.18 3.75 -5.34
N VAL A 129 2.76 2.55 -5.36
CA VAL A 129 3.67 2.10 -6.41
C VAL A 129 2.94 1.95 -7.74
N LYS A 130 3.57 2.38 -8.84
CA LYS A 130 3.01 2.37 -10.20
C LYS A 130 3.90 1.60 -11.16
N ASN A 131 3.35 1.27 -12.33
CA ASN A 131 4.09 0.68 -13.46
C ASN A 131 4.89 -0.57 -13.06
N ILE A 132 4.28 -1.43 -12.25
CA ILE A 132 4.95 -2.64 -11.71
C ILE A 132 5.11 -3.67 -12.82
N VAL A 133 6.36 -4.05 -13.08
CA VAL A 133 6.74 -5.12 -14.02
C VAL A 133 7.56 -6.15 -13.25
N VAL A 134 7.19 -7.42 -13.39
CA VAL A 134 7.85 -8.53 -12.70
C VAL A 134 8.48 -9.46 -13.74
N LYS A 135 9.75 -9.83 -13.52
CA LYS A 135 10.49 -10.76 -14.36
C LYS A 135 11.10 -11.86 -13.50
N PRO A 136 11.25 -13.10 -13.99
CA PRO A 136 12.02 -14.12 -13.27
C PRO A 136 13.51 -13.73 -13.25
N ALA A 137 14.19 -13.93 -12.13
CA ALA A 137 15.64 -13.63 -12.03
C ALA A 137 16.50 -14.64 -12.79
N THR A 138 16.08 -15.89 -12.84
CA THR A 138 16.68 -16.90 -13.67
C THR A 138 16.03 -16.86 -15.05
N ALA A 139 16.72 -16.26 -16.00
CA ALA A 139 16.33 -16.37 -17.39
C ALA A 139 16.40 -17.85 -17.82
N THR A 140 15.28 -18.55 -17.84
CA THR A 140 15.16 -19.66 -18.78
C THR A 140 15.24 -19.07 -20.17
N PRO A 141 15.98 -19.67 -21.12
CA PRO A 141 16.06 -19.11 -22.47
C PRO A 141 14.67 -18.85 -23.01
N SER A 142 14.45 -17.65 -23.53
CA SER A 142 13.20 -17.30 -24.20
C SER A 142 12.82 -18.40 -25.18
N SER A 143 11.60 -18.87 -25.11
CA SER A 143 11.09 -19.83 -26.07
C SER A 143 11.01 -19.16 -27.41
N PHE A 144 11.88 -19.57 -28.35
CA PHE A 144 11.77 -19.13 -29.75
C PHE A 144 10.71 -20.00 -30.41
N THR A 145 9.67 -19.39 -30.91
CA THR A 145 8.73 -20.02 -31.81
C THR A 145 9.07 -19.57 -33.21
N PHE A 146 9.50 -20.52 -34.04
CA PHE A 146 9.64 -20.23 -35.47
C PHE A 146 8.28 -20.33 -36.14
N GLY A 147 7.90 -19.29 -36.87
CA GLY A 147 6.74 -19.34 -37.73
C GLY A 147 6.94 -20.31 -38.87
N THR A 148 5.85 -20.80 -39.43
CA THR A 148 5.84 -21.70 -40.60
C THR A 148 6.55 -21.02 -41.77
N MET A 149 7.65 -21.60 -42.22
CA MET A 149 8.22 -21.21 -43.50
C MET A 149 7.27 -21.60 -44.64
N THR A 150 7.08 -20.74 -45.59
CA THR A 150 6.48 -21.07 -46.88
C THR A 150 7.51 -21.84 -47.69
N GLY A 151 7.69 -23.11 -47.38
CA GLY A 151 8.66 -24.03 -48.01
C GLY A 151 8.74 -25.34 -47.20
N THR A 152 9.10 -26.41 -47.82
CA THR A 152 9.28 -27.71 -47.22
C THR A 152 10.53 -27.74 -46.34
N GLY A 153 10.38 -27.63 -45.04
CA GLY A 153 11.46 -27.77 -44.08
C GLY A 153 10.92 -28.18 -42.70
N ASP A 154 11.71 -28.94 -41.93
CA ASP A 154 11.38 -29.35 -40.58
C ASP A 154 11.74 -28.21 -39.58
N ASN A 155 10.74 -27.74 -38.87
CA ASN A 155 10.93 -26.74 -37.81
C ASN A 155 11.30 -27.44 -36.51
N VAL A 156 12.55 -27.34 -36.11
CA VAL A 156 13.03 -27.73 -34.80
C VAL A 156 13.20 -26.44 -33.97
N GLN A 157 12.85 -26.48 -32.69
CA GLN A 157 12.96 -25.32 -31.81
C GLN A 157 14.41 -24.78 -31.84
N GLY A 158 14.59 -23.54 -32.30
CA GLY A 158 15.89 -22.91 -32.47
C GLY A 158 16.61 -23.21 -33.80
N GLU A 159 16.04 -24.01 -34.68
CA GLU A 159 16.66 -24.40 -35.96
C GLU A 159 15.59 -24.50 -37.06
N VAL A 160 15.93 -24.00 -38.23
CA VAL A 160 15.14 -24.19 -39.45
C VAL A 160 16.03 -24.70 -40.55
N THR A 161 15.57 -25.75 -41.23
CA THR A 161 16.23 -26.31 -42.39
C THR A 161 15.45 -25.97 -43.64
N ASP A 162 16.09 -25.40 -44.63
CA ASP A 162 15.49 -25.19 -45.95
C ASP A 162 15.51 -26.45 -46.84
N ALA A 163 14.85 -26.36 -47.98
CA ALA A 163 14.80 -27.47 -48.94
C ALA A 163 16.17 -27.84 -49.53
N SER A 164 17.18 -26.97 -49.40
CA SER A 164 18.54 -27.21 -49.83
C SER A 164 19.43 -27.79 -48.71
N GLY A 165 18.92 -27.96 -47.52
CA GLY A 165 19.65 -28.48 -46.38
C GLY A 165 20.42 -27.41 -45.57
N LEU A 166 20.31 -26.14 -45.93
CA LEU A 166 20.83 -25.02 -45.11
C LEU A 166 20.00 -24.85 -43.84
N LYS A 167 20.70 -24.82 -42.74
CA LYS A 167 20.05 -24.59 -41.45
C LYS A 167 20.41 -23.23 -40.88
N ILE A 168 19.43 -22.54 -40.38
CA ILE A 168 19.60 -21.31 -39.60
C ILE A 168 19.23 -21.64 -38.16
N ARG A 169 20.13 -21.37 -37.23
CA ARG A 169 19.92 -21.54 -35.79
C ARG A 169 19.92 -20.18 -35.13
N VAL A 170 19.05 -20.03 -34.17
CA VAL A 170 19.04 -18.87 -33.26
C VAL A 170 19.39 -19.36 -31.88
N THR A 171 20.40 -18.74 -31.27
CA THR A 171 20.86 -19.03 -29.90
C THR A 171 20.96 -17.73 -29.10
N GLY A 172 21.23 -17.84 -27.82
CA GLY A 172 21.35 -16.67 -26.93
C GLY A 172 20.12 -16.46 -26.05
N SER A 173 20.12 -15.36 -25.33
CA SER A 173 19.02 -14.97 -24.47
C SER A 173 18.50 -13.61 -24.94
N TYR A 174 17.20 -13.56 -25.25
CA TYR A 174 16.58 -12.31 -25.65
C TYR A 174 16.60 -11.30 -24.51
N THR A 175 17.12 -10.10 -24.78
CA THR A 175 17.26 -9.02 -23.79
C THR A 175 16.32 -7.85 -24.04
N GLY A 176 15.44 -7.94 -25.06
CA GLY A 176 14.47 -6.90 -25.36
C GLY A 176 13.42 -6.71 -24.25
N SER A 177 12.80 -5.55 -24.22
CA SER A 177 11.76 -5.20 -23.24
C SER A 177 10.34 -5.57 -23.68
N GLU A 178 10.14 -5.92 -24.94
CA GLU A 178 8.84 -6.25 -25.53
C GLU A 178 8.95 -7.49 -26.41
N ASP A 179 7.84 -8.21 -26.62
CA ASP A 179 7.79 -9.31 -27.57
C ASP A 179 8.04 -8.75 -28.97
N LYS A 180 9.03 -9.33 -29.67
CA LYS A 180 9.40 -8.91 -31.04
C LYS A 180 9.40 -10.08 -31.98
N THR A 181 9.00 -9.81 -33.21
CA THR A 181 9.13 -10.75 -34.33
C THR A 181 10.30 -10.29 -35.19
N TYR A 182 11.25 -11.22 -35.39
CA TYR A 182 12.37 -11.00 -36.30
C TYR A 182 12.17 -11.83 -37.56
N TYR A 183 12.37 -11.19 -38.68
CA TYR A 183 12.39 -11.82 -39.99
C TYR A 183 13.84 -11.93 -40.41
N VAL A 184 14.25 -13.13 -40.79
CA VAL A 184 15.62 -13.41 -41.22
C VAL A 184 15.58 -13.97 -42.62
N ARG A 185 16.38 -13.44 -43.51
CA ARG A 185 16.51 -13.92 -44.88
C ARG A 185 17.99 -14.04 -45.27
N VAL A 186 18.27 -14.91 -46.24
CA VAL A 186 19.54 -14.92 -46.91
C VAL A 186 19.59 -13.80 -47.93
N LYS A 187 20.45 -12.81 -47.75
CA LYS A 187 20.68 -11.71 -48.66
C LYS A 187 21.56 -12.10 -49.84
N THR A 188 22.68 -12.73 -49.52
CA THR A 188 23.65 -13.20 -50.47
C THR A 188 23.88 -14.70 -50.27
N ALA A 189 23.72 -15.50 -51.33
CA ALA A 189 23.90 -16.95 -51.26
C ALA A 189 25.38 -17.35 -51.36
N SER A 190 25.73 -18.56 -50.81
CA SER A 190 27.01 -19.14 -51.08
C SER A 190 27.14 -19.59 -52.54
N THR A 191 28.35 -19.51 -53.05
CA THR A 191 28.70 -20.04 -54.37
C THR A 191 29.22 -21.47 -54.33
N ALA A 192 29.49 -22.00 -53.16
CA ALA A 192 30.02 -23.33 -52.92
C ALA A 192 29.03 -24.28 -52.27
N SER A 193 28.98 -25.53 -52.67
CA SER A 193 28.18 -26.57 -52.03
C SER A 193 28.80 -26.98 -50.67
N ASN A 194 27.97 -27.17 -49.69
CA ASN A 194 28.35 -27.53 -48.31
C ASN A 194 29.30 -26.50 -47.63
N ASP A 195 29.26 -25.26 -48.05
CA ASP A 195 30.05 -24.18 -47.46
C ASP A 195 29.18 -22.94 -47.20
N THR A 196 29.56 -22.20 -46.18
CA THR A 196 28.87 -20.94 -45.79
C THR A 196 29.51 -19.69 -46.41
N VAL A 197 30.58 -19.87 -47.25
CA VAL A 197 31.37 -18.76 -47.84
C VAL A 197 30.48 -17.70 -48.49
N GLY A 198 30.65 -16.50 -48.05
CA GLY A 198 30.03 -15.34 -48.65
C GLY A 198 28.55 -15.15 -48.33
N ILE A 199 27.95 -16.05 -47.51
CA ILE A 199 26.55 -15.86 -47.13
C ILE A 199 26.40 -14.63 -46.23
N GLU A 200 25.45 -13.81 -46.62
CA GLU A 200 24.99 -12.71 -45.78
C GLU A 200 23.53 -12.95 -45.40
N LEU A 201 23.21 -12.73 -44.12
CA LEU A 201 21.86 -12.72 -43.60
C LEU A 201 21.39 -11.28 -43.40
N GLU A 202 20.17 -11.02 -43.72
CA GLU A 202 19.47 -9.79 -43.27
C GLU A 202 18.46 -10.15 -42.21
N VAL A 203 18.45 -9.33 -41.16
CA VAL A 203 17.50 -9.42 -40.06
C VAL A 203 16.72 -8.12 -40.01
N ASP A 204 15.40 -8.21 -39.93
CA ASP A 204 14.50 -7.06 -39.78
C ASP A 204 13.33 -7.42 -38.87
N THR A 205 12.66 -6.42 -38.36
CA THR A 205 11.38 -6.55 -37.62
C THR A 205 10.16 -6.47 -38.54
N LEU A 206 10.37 -6.17 -39.83
CA LEU A 206 9.32 -6.10 -40.84
C LEU A 206 9.52 -7.19 -41.89
N PRO A 207 8.46 -7.88 -42.35
CA PRO A 207 8.55 -8.94 -43.34
C PRO A 207 8.96 -8.43 -44.75
N THR A 208 8.84 -7.14 -44.94
CA THR A 208 9.19 -6.48 -46.25
C THR A 208 10.67 -6.14 -46.35
N PHE A 209 11.40 -6.26 -45.24
CA PHE A 209 12.80 -5.85 -45.09
C PHE A 209 13.04 -4.44 -45.63
N THR A 210 13.06 -3.49 -44.73
CA THR A 210 13.32 -2.08 -45.11
C THR A 210 14.75 -1.92 -45.62
N SER A 211 15.01 -0.91 -46.43
CA SER A 211 16.36 -0.63 -46.91
C SER A 211 16.88 0.66 -46.25
N PRO A 212 17.93 0.58 -45.39
CA PRO A 212 18.63 -0.63 -44.95
C PRO A 212 17.80 -1.49 -44.02
N ALA A 213 18.00 -2.83 -44.05
CA ALA A 213 17.45 -3.73 -43.06
C ALA A 213 17.99 -3.38 -41.65
N LEU A 214 17.30 -3.85 -40.61
CA LEU A 214 17.71 -3.60 -39.20
C LEU A 214 19.18 -3.98 -39.02
N GLN A 215 19.60 -5.12 -39.54
CA GLN A 215 21.00 -5.55 -39.54
C GLN A 215 21.31 -6.50 -40.68
N THR A 216 22.54 -6.40 -41.23
CA THR A 216 23.14 -7.39 -42.11
C THR A 216 24.25 -8.11 -41.36
N LEU A 217 24.18 -9.42 -41.34
CA LEU A 217 25.18 -10.33 -40.73
C LEU A 217 26.02 -10.98 -41.83
N GLY A 218 27.31 -10.96 -41.66
CA GLY A 218 28.23 -11.50 -42.65
C GLY A 218 29.03 -10.45 -43.43
N PRO A 219 29.71 -10.78 -44.54
CA PRO A 219 29.71 -12.11 -45.14
C PRO A 219 30.42 -13.19 -44.28
N ALA A 220 29.93 -14.42 -44.36
CA ALA A 220 30.56 -15.54 -43.74
C ALA A 220 31.98 -15.78 -44.31
N VAL A 221 32.95 -16.03 -43.43
CA VAL A 221 34.36 -16.07 -43.81
C VAL A 221 34.71 -17.32 -44.61
N GLY A 222 33.93 -18.39 -44.41
CA GLY A 222 34.06 -19.62 -45.18
C GLY A 222 35.15 -20.59 -44.71
N GLY A 223 35.16 -21.77 -45.32
CA GLY A 223 36.06 -22.86 -44.97
C GLY A 223 35.49 -23.77 -43.87
N ALA A 224 34.28 -23.54 -43.41
CA ALA A 224 33.56 -24.39 -42.48
C ALA A 224 32.10 -24.59 -42.94
N SER A 225 31.57 -25.77 -42.69
CA SER A 225 30.14 -26.05 -42.95
C SER A 225 29.21 -25.39 -41.95
N THR A 226 29.75 -24.84 -40.88
CA THR A 226 28.96 -24.11 -39.84
C THR A 226 29.63 -22.79 -39.50
N GLU A 227 28.86 -21.73 -39.40
CA GLU A 227 29.33 -20.42 -38.96
C GLU A 227 28.36 -19.78 -38.00
N THR A 228 28.91 -19.10 -36.98
CA THR A 228 28.14 -18.30 -36.04
C THR A 228 28.53 -16.84 -36.19
N PHE A 229 27.58 -15.99 -36.46
CA PHE A 229 27.81 -14.54 -36.54
C PHE A 229 28.03 -13.97 -35.15
N SER A 230 29.10 -13.24 -34.95
CA SER A 230 29.51 -12.67 -33.68
C SER A 230 28.63 -11.46 -33.26
N THR A 231 27.85 -10.93 -34.18
CA THR A 231 26.95 -9.80 -33.91
C THR A 231 25.66 -10.29 -33.29
N HIS A 232 25.30 -9.69 -32.17
CA HIS A 232 24.09 -10.03 -31.43
C HIS A 232 23.03 -8.93 -31.66
N ILE A 233 21.80 -9.37 -31.88
CA ILE A 233 20.64 -8.47 -31.98
C ILE A 233 19.74 -8.75 -30.77
N ASP A 234 19.59 -7.78 -29.88
CA ASP A 234 18.82 -7.94 -28.65
C ASP A 234 19.16 -9.23 -27.86
N GLY A 235 20.46 -9.58 -27.81
CA GLY A 235 20.98 -10.79 -27.14
C GLY A 235 20.89 -12.09 -27.95
N LEU A 236 20.33 -12.03 -29.15
CA LEU A 236 20.20 -13.19 -30.05
C LEU A 236 21.39 -13.29 -30.99
N SER A 237 21.90 -14.51 -31.16
CA SER A 237 22.94 -14.87 -32.11
C SER A 237 22.35 -15.76 -33.18
N PHE A 238 22.79 -15.55 -34.41
CA PHE A 238 22.37 -16.34 -35.55
C PHE A 238 23.59 -17.20 -36.05
N ALA A 239 23.31 -18.45 -36.34
CA ALA A 239 24.32 -19.37 -36.88
C ALA A 239 23.78 -20.04 -38.14
N LEU A 240 24.69 -20.32 -39.05
CA LEU A 240 24.43 -21.06 -40.28
C LEU A 240 25.06 -22.45 -40.18
N ASP A 241 24.37 -23.45 -40.71
CA ASP A 241 24.90 -24.81 -40.86
C ASP A 241 24.53 -25.35 -42.24
N ALA A 242 25.50 -25.56 -43.08
CA ALA A 242 25.38 -26.11 -44.43
C ALA A 242 25.86 -27.57 -44.54
N THR A 243 26.01 -28.28 -43.44
CA THR A 243 26.62 -29.63 -43.38
C THR A 243 25.89 -30.67 -44.25
N ASN A 244 24.59 -30.53 -44.47
CA ASN A 244 23.79 -31.55 -45.18
C ASN A 244 23.27 -31.11 -46.54
N GLY A 245 23.87 -30.11 -47.11
CA GLY A 245 23.34 -29.54 -48.35
C GLY A 245 23.68 -28.07 -48.37
N GLY A 246 23.25 -27.25 -49.12
CA GLY A 246 23.60 -25.85 -49.16
C GLY A 246 24.40 -25.54 -50.43
N GLY A 247 24.04 -26.25 -51.46
CA GLY A 247 24.35 -25.77 -52.79
C GLY A 247 23.75 -24.41 -52.97
N THR A 248 24.14 -23.66 -53.94
CA THR A 248 23.67 -22.33 -54.29
C THR A 248 22.21 -22.06 -53.90
N VAL A 249 22.03 -21.59 -52.67
CA VAL A 249 20.71 -21.15 -52.20
C VAL A 249 20.41 -19.86 -52.92
N PRO A 250 19.36 -19.75 -53.70
CA PRO A 250 18.99 -18.50 -54.29
C PRO A 250 18.73 -17.49 -53.17
N GLY A 251 19.56 -16.47 -53.06
CA GLY A 251 19.33 -15.39 -52.11
C GLY A 251 17.87 -14.95 -52.16
N LEU A 252 17.25 -14.68 -51.06
CA LEU A 252 15.91 -14.11 -50.97
C LEU A 252 14.73 -15.08 -50.85
N MET A 253 14.89 -16.41 -50.91
CA MET A 253 13.69 -17.27 -50.98
C MET A 253 13.18 -17.77 -49.63
N ASN A 254 13.97 -17.71 -48.58
CA ASN A 254 13.58 -18.28 -47.30
C ASN A 254 13.53 -17.20 -46.21
N GLN A 255 12.36 -16.79 -45.87
CA GLN A 255 12.15 -15.95 -44.68
C GLN A 255 11.91 -16.81 -43.47
N LEU A 256 12.79 -16.69 -42.49
CA LEU A 256 12.62 -17.26 -41.17
C LEU A 256 11.92 -16.22 -40.29
N VAL A 257 10.84 -16.61 -39.63
CA VAL A 257 10.19 -15.81 -38.64
C VAL A 257 10.59 -16.31 -37.26
N CYS A 258 11.26 -15.48 -36.50
CA CYS A 258 11.61 -15.74 -35.11
C CYS A 258 10.78 -14.80 -34.23
N VAL A 259 9.92 -15.38 -33.40
CA VAL A 259 9.21 -14.62 -32.39
C VAL A 259 10.00 -14.73 -31.09
N ALA A 260 10.62 -13.64 -30.71
CA ALA A 260 11.29 -13.53 -29.42
C ALA A 260 10.29 -12.97 -28.40
N SER A 261 10.02 -13.76 -27.37
CA SER A 261 9.14 -13.35 -26.28
C SER A 261 9.93 -12.83 -25.11
N THR A 262 9.47 -11.76 -24.54
CA THR A 262 9.99 -11.30 -23.24
C THR A 262 9.72 -12.35 -22.18
N GLN A 263 10.66 -12.56 -21.30
CA GLN A 263 10.44 -13.41 -20.12
C GLN A 263 9.75 -12.66 -18.98
N SER A 264 9.09 -11.57 -19.28
CA SER A 264 8.28 -10.88 -18.27
C SER A 264 7.11 -11.76 -17.88
N LEU A 265 6.86 -11.87 -16.58
CA LEU A 265 5.64 -12.48 -16.10
C LEU A 265 4.45 -11.64 -16.56
N LYS A 266 3.38 -12.32 -16.96
CA LYS A 266 2.20 -11.64 -17.52
C LYS A 266 1.30 -11.16 -16.39
N ALA A 267 1.05 -9.85 -16.34
CA ALA A 267 0.06 -9.28 -15.44
C ALA A 267 -1.33 -9.89 -15.73
N GLY A 268 -2.06 -10.21 -14.67
CA GLY A 268 -3.34 -10.91 -14.74
C GLY A 268 -3.24 -12.43 -14.83
N VAL A 269 -2.16 -12.99 -15.35
CA VAL A 269 -1.93 -14.44 -15.49
C VAL A 269 -1.00 -14.97 -14.40
N ASP A 270 0.22 -14.43 -14.33
CA ASP A 270 1.26 -14.89 -13.42
C ASP A 270 1.29 -14.11 -12.11
N TYR A 271 0.98 -12.83 -12.17
CA TYR A 271 0.82 -11.96 -11.01
C TYR A 271 -0.33 -10.99 -11.20
N VAL A 272 -0.81 -10.44 -10.08
CA VAL A 272 -1.86 -9.41 -10.06
C VAL A 272 -1.42 -8.27 -9.16
N VAL A 273 -1.63 -7.06 -9.65
CA VAL A 273 -1.51 -5.83 -8.87
C VAL A 273 -2.85 -5.11 -8.95
N GLU A 274 -3.67 -5.29 -7.92
CA GLU A 274 -4.92 -4.56 -7.77
C GLU A 274 -4.63 -3.14 -7.27
N GLU A 275 -5.55 -2.21 -7.47
CA GLU A 275 -5.37 -0.82 -7.00
C GLU A 275 -5.04 -0.74 -5.51
N GLN A 276 -5.76 -1.49 -4.68
CA GLN A 276 -5.48 -1.57 -3.24
C GLN A 276 -4.10 -2.16 -2.95
N SER A 277 -3.70 -3.16 -3.73
CA SER A 277 -2.39 -3.81 -3.58
C SER A 277 -1.25 -2.87 -3.97
N SER A 278 -1.40 -2.08 -5.04
CA SER A 278 -0.41 -1.09 -5.46
C SER A 278 -0.24 0.03 -4.44
N ARG A 279 -1.33 0.47 -3.81
CA ARG A 279 -1.28 1.45 -2.71
C ARG A 279 -0.49 0.95 -1.51
N ALA A 280 -0.49 -0.36 -1.26
CA ALA A 280 0.24 -1.00 -0.18
C ALA A 280 1.62 -1.58 -0.60
N GLY A 281 2.03 -1.37 -1.86
CA GLY A 281 3.26 -1.94 -2.40
C GLY A 281 3.25 -3.47 -2.46
N LEU A 282 2.10 -4.08 -2.73
CA LEU A 282 1.92 -5.54 -2.74
C LEU A 282 1.76 -6.07 -4.16
N ILE A 283 2.45 -7.19 -4.44
CA ILE A 283 2.32 -7.97 -5.67
C ILE A 283 1.81 -9.36 -5.29
N LYS A 284 0.68 -9.75 -5.84
CA LYS A 284 0.10 -11.09 -5.63
C LYS A 284 0.61 -12.02 -6.72
N ILE A 285 1.42 -13.01 -6.39
CA ILE A 285 1.90 -14.05 -7.30
C ILE A 285 0.84 -15.14 -7.39
N LYS A 286 0.51 -15.55 -8.62
CA LYS A 286 -0.44 -16.62 -8.91
C LYS A 286 0.26 -17.96 -9.08
N ASN A 287 -0.49 -19.05 -8.92
CA ASN A 287 0.01 -20.40 -9.21
C ASN A 287 -0.16 -20.72 -10.71
N SER A 288 0.60 -20.02 -11.55
CA SER A 288 0.61 -20.23 -13.00
C SER A 288 1.66 -21.26 -13.45
N GLY A 289 2.56 -21.65 -12.55
CA GLY A 289 3.71 -22.49 -12.87
C GLY A 289 4.92 -21.71 -13.43
N ALA A 290 4.79 -20.40 -13.66
CA ALA A 290 5.87 -19.57 -14.17
C ALA A 290 6.96 -19.27 -13.13
N VAL A 291 6.59 -19.27 -11.85
CA VAL A 291 7.50 -19.14 -10.70
C VAL A 291 7.07 -20.06 -9.57
N ALA A 292 8.04 -20.56 -8.81
CA ALA A 292 7.84 -21.42 -7.65
C ALA A 292 8.24 -20.73 -6.35
N ALA A 293 7.84 -21.32 -5.22
CA ALA A 293 8.28 -20.89 -3.91
C ALA A 293 9.82 -20.94 -3.80
N GLY A 294 10.41 -19.87 -3.31
CA GLY A 294 11.87 -19.74 -3.20
C GLY A 294 12.57 -19.15 -4.42
N ASP A 295 11.88 -19.06 -5.56
CA ASP A 295 12.42 -18.39 -6.76
C ASP A 295 12.65 -16.90 -6.47
N THR A 296 13.59 -16.33 -7.20
CA THR A 296 13.83 -14.89 -7.20
C THR A 296 13.19 -14.26 -8.43
N VAL A 297 12.47 -13.16 -8.20
CA VAL A 297 11.93 -12.32 -9.26
C VAL A 297 12.59 -10.94 -9.22
N LEU A 298 12.70 -10.33 -10.37
CA LEU A 298 13.17 -8.95 -10.54
C LEU A 298 11.95 -8.06 -10.75
N VAL A 299 11.84 -7.02 -9.94
CA VAL A 299 10.75 -6.07 -10.00
C VAL A 299 11.27 -4.72 -10.46
N SER A 300 10.59 -4.14 -11.43
CA SER A 300 10.77 -2.75 -11.84
C SER A 300 9.47 -2.00 -11.58
N ALA A 301 9.54 -0.82 -10.99
CA ALA A 301 8.36 -0.05 -10.63
C ALA A 301 8.71 1.43 -10.38
N ASP A 302 7.72 2.29 -10.48
CA ASP A 302 7.84 3.69 -10.13
C ASP A 302 7.24 3.93 -8.74
N VAL A 303 8.05 4.47 -7.85
CA VAL A 303 7.67 4.84 -6.48
C VAL A 303 7.53 6.35 -6.43
N PRO A 304 6.34 6.90 -6.25
CA PRO A 304 6.13 8.33 -6.15
C PRO A 304 6.61 8.89 -4.81
N GLU A 305 6.93 10.16 -4.77
CA GLU A 305 7.11 10.90 -3.53
C GLU A 305 5.80 10.97 -2.73
N GLY A 306 5.88 10.88 -1.40
CA GLY A 306 4.73 11.03 -0.53
C GLY A 306 5.08 11.01 0.95
N ASP A 307 4.27 11.71 1.72
CA ASP A 307 4.29 11.69 3.17
C ASP A 307 3.09 10.87 3.67
N PHE A 308 3.37 9.77 4.36
CA PHE A 308 2.35 8.86 4.88
C PHE A 308 2.33 8.91 6.39
N VAL A 309 1.18 9.28 6.95
CA VAL A 309 1.00 9.25 8.40
C VAL A 309 0.89 7.81 8.86
N THR A 310 1.73 7.45 9.82
CA THR A 310 1.76 6.11 10.44
C THR A 310 1.43 6.21 11.91
N VAL A 311 0.71 5.25 12.42
CA VAL A 311 0.43 5.11 13.85
C VAL A 311 1.06 3.82 14.33
N SER A 312 2.01 3.95 15.25
CA SER A 312 2.66 2.80 15.90
C SER A 312 1.87 2.44 17.15
N GLY A 313 1.12 1.34 17.10
CA GLY A 313 0.28 0.92 18.21
C GLY A 313 1.05 0.34 19.39
N ALA A 314 0.46 0.44 20.59
CA ALA A 314 0.95 -0.12 21.85
C ALA A 314 2.36 0.31 22.26
N ASN A 315 2.80 1.49 21.83
CA ASN A 315 4.11 2.05 22.16
C ASN A 315 4.03 3.42 22.85
N ALA A 316 2.83 3.97 23.01
CA ALA A 316 2.67 5.17 23.82
C ALA A 316 3.02 4.86 25.28
N GLY A 317 3.67 5.83 25.90
CA GLY A 317 3.71 5.90 27.33
C GLY A 317 2.33 6.24 27.90
N GLU A 318 2.30 6.88 29.04
CA GLU A 318 1.04 7.36 29.61
C GLU A 318 0.49 8.53 28.79
N ILE A 319 -0.76 8.43 28.32
CA ILE A 319 -1.44 9.51 27.58
C ILE A 319 -2.16 10.37 28.62
N SER A 320 -1.61 11.53 28.91
CA SER A 320 -2.17 12.52 29.82
C SER A 320 -2.38 13.86 29.12
N GLY A 321 -3.28 14.69 29.68
CA GLY A 321 -3.59 15.96 29.08
C GLY A 321 -4.82 16.65 29.70
N LYS A 322 -5.44 17.52 28.93
CA LYS A 322 -6.66 18.26 29.27
C LYS A 322 -7.79 17.89 28.32
N LEU A 323 -8.99 17.74 28.87
CA LEU A 323 -10.21 17.46 28.09
C LEU A 323 -11.14 18.67 28.14
N LEU A 324 -11.71 19.00 26.99
CA LEU A 324 -12.71 20.06 26.89
C LEU A 324 -13.92 19.56 26.09
N PHE A 325 -15.10 19.65 26.67
CA PHE A 325 -16.37 19.46 26.00
C PHE A 325 -17.10 20.80 25.90
N VAL A 326 -17.58 21.12 24.72
CA VAL A 326 -18.37 22.31 24.45
C VAL A 326 -19.74 21.90 23.90
N GLY A 327 -20.79 22.02 24.72
CA GLY A 327 -22.14 21.64 24.32
C GLY A 327 -22.71 22.59 23.26
N ASP A 328 -23.63 22.09 22.40
CA ASP A 328 -24.30 22.86 21.37
C ASP A 328 -25.39 23.74 22.02
N PRO A 329 -25.33 25.07 21.85
CA PRO A 329 -26.32 26.00 22.42
C PRO A 329 -27.70 25.90 21.76
N ASN A 330 -27.83 25.23 20.60
CA ASN A 330 -29.11 25.09 19.89
C ASN A 330 -30.01 24.01 20.51
N ASN A 331 -29.48 23.15 21.37
CA ASN A 331 -30.20 22.03 21.97
C ASN A 331 -30.50 22.20 23.46
N GLY A 332 -30.57 23.44 23.93
CA GLY A 332 -30.80 23.78 25.34
C GLY A 332 -29.72 24.72 25.88
N ASP A 333 -29.55 24.75 27.20
CA ASP A 333 -28.45 25.51 27.79
C ASP A 333 -27.10 24.89 27.45
N GLN A 334 -26.16 25.73 27.03
CA GLN A 334 -24.82 25.31 26.72
C GLN A 334 -24.05 24.94 27.99
N TYR A 335 -23.47 23.77 28.03
CA TYR A 335 -22.55 23.35 29.08
C TYR A 335 -21.14 23.22 28.51
N ILE A 336 -20.18 23.74 29.25
CA ILE A 336 -18.76 23.56 29.01
C ILE A 336 -18.19 22.70 30.12
N ILE A 337 -17.56 21.59 29.80
CA ILE A 337 -16.93 20.71 30.78
C ILE A 337 -15.43 20.69 30.53
N GLU A 338 -14.67 21.10 31.52
CA GLU A 338 -13.21 21.17 31.48
C GLU A 338 -12.60 20.16 32.43
N GLY A 339 -11.95 19.13 31.90
CA GLY A 339 -11.11 18.21 32.66
C GLY A 339 -9.70 18.75 32.78
N HIS A 340 -9.31 19.17 33.97
CA HIS A 340 -8.05 19.89 34.21
C HIS A 340 -6.81 19.02 33.97
N LYS A 341 -6.88 17.78 34.44
CA LYS A 341 -5.81 16.79 34.26
C LYS A 341 -6.44 15.42 34.08
N VAL A 342 -6.26 14.85 32.90
CA VAL A 342 -6.89 13.57 32.59
C VAL A 342 -5.85 12.57 32.06
N LYS A 343 -6.14 11.28 32.26
CA LYS A 343 -5.44 10.19 31.61
C LYS A 343 -6.40 9.42 30.73
N ILE A 344 -6.01 9.23 29.48
CA ILE A 344 -6.80 8.49 28.51
C ILE A 344 -6.18 7.11 28.28
N LYS A 345 -7.05 6.11 28.21
CA LYS A 345 -6.68 4.75 27.83
C LYS A 345 -7.75 4.15 26.91
N PRO A 346 -7.38 3.28 25.96
CA PRO A 346 -8.34 2.50 25.21
C PRO A 346 -9.18 1.63 26.15
N ASP A 347 -10.45 1.43 25.78
CA ASP A 347 -11.39 0.58 26.50
C ASP A 347 -12.14 -0.32 25.52
N GLY A 348 -11.78 -1.60 25.50
CA GLY A 348 -12.38 -2.57 24.59
C GLY A 348 -11.80 -2.60 23.19
N ASP A 349 -12.61 -3.07 22.25
CA ASP A 349 -12.20 -3.37 20.90
C ASP A 349 -12.42 -2.17 19.95
N MET A 350 -11.55 -2.05 18.96
CA MET A 350 -11.77 -1.18 17.81
C MET A 350 -12.59 -1.96 16.76
N THR A 351 -13.76 -1.47 16.43
CA THR A 351 -14.71 -2.14 15.52
C THR A 351 -14.73 -1.49 14.13
N GLY A 352 -15.43 -2.08 13.16
CA GLY A 352 -15.69 -1.47 11.85
C GLY A 352 -14.54 -1.47 10.85
N LEU A 353 -13.40 -2.10 11.15
CA LEU A 353 -12.32 -2.30 10.18
C LEU A 353 -12.73 -3.26 9.07
N ILE A 354 -13.63 -4.22 9.38
CA ILE A 354 -14.27 -5.12 8.43
C ILE A 354 -15.73 -5.26 8.86
N GLY A 355 -16.66 -4.94 7.98
CA GLY A 355 -18.10 -5.05 8.27
C GLY A 355 -18.94 -4.12 7.41
N THR A 356 -20.23 -4.04 7.72
CA THR A 356 -21.21 -3.18 7.06
C THR A 356 -21.56 -1.93 7.88
N ASP A 357 -21.20 -1.93 9.15
CA ASP A 357 -21.51 -0.85 10.09
C ASP A 357 -20.33 0.12 10.22
N PHE A 358 -20.60 1.34 10.59
CA PHE A 358 -19.56 2.30 10.93
C PHE A 358 -18.74 1.80 12.12
N GLY A 359 -17.43 2.03 12.03
CA GLY A 359 -16.53 1.65 13.10
C GLY A 359 -16.60 2.59 14.28
N SER A 360 -16.31 2.07 15.47
CA SER A 360 -16.18 2.83 16.69
C SER A 360 -15.11 2.24 17.59
N PHE A 361 -14.62 3.03 18.51
CA PHE A 361 -13.76 2.57 19.60
C PHE A 361 -14.01 3.40 20.85
N ASN A 362 -13.79 2.77 21.99
CA ASN A 362 -14.06 3.39 23.28
C ASN A 362 -12.76 3.81 23.95
N LEU A 363 -12.85 4.95 24.64
CA LEU A 363 -11.79 5.47 25.49
C LEU A 363 -12.32 5.65 26.91
N THR A 364 -11.55 5.24 27.90
CA THR A 364 -11.77 5.60 29.30
C THR A 364 -10.90 6.80 29.64
N VAL A 365 -11.50 7.83 30.16
CA VAL A 365 -10.86 9.04 30.68
C VAL A 365 -10.89 8.98 32.19
N ASN A 366 -9.75 8.95 32.86
CA ASN A 366 -9.65 9.07 34.31
C ASN A 366 -9.27 10.50 34.67
N PHE A 367 -10.08 11.18 35.44
CA PHE A 367 -9.77 12.52 35.96
C PHE A 367 -8.80 12.37 37.13
N LEU A 368 -7.71 13.11 37.06
CA LEU A 368 -6.73 13.19 38.13
C LEU A 368 -6.94 14.47 38.90
N SER A 369 -6.63 14.43 40.19
CA SER A 369 -6.71 15.64 41.01
C SER A 369 -5.63 16.65 40.62
N ASP A 370 -6.06 17.86 40.29
CA ASP A 370 -5.22 19.03 40.08
C ASP A 370 -5.49 20.07 41.20
N TYR A 371 -5.41 19.63 42.45
CA TYR A 371 -5.71 20.43 43.63
C TYR A 371 -4.85 21.68 43.77
N GLU A 372 -3.62 21.64 43.22
CA GLU A 372 -2.68 22.78 43.29
C GLU A 372 -3.20 23.99 42.49
N ASN A 373 -3.78 23.77 41.31
CA ASN A 373 -4.29 24.83 40.46
C ASN A 373 -5.79 25.03 40.60
N HIS A 374 -6.54 24.01 40.97
CA HIS A 374 -7.98 23.99 41.06
C HIS A 374 -8.49 23.44 42.40
N PRO A 375 -8.25 24.12 43.55
CA PRO A 375 -8.55 23.56 44.87
C PRO A 375 -10.04 23.36 45.13
N GLU A 376 -10.93 24.14 44.49
CA GLU A 376 -12.38 24.02 44.67
C GLU A 376 -13.03 22.98 43.75
N SER A 377 -12.39 22.65 42.63
CA SER A 377 -12.87 21.66 41.65
C SER A 377 -11.71 20.85 41.06
N PRO A 378 -11.10 19.97 41.86
CA PRO A 378 -9.78 19.37 41.48
C PRO A 378 -9.81 18.43 40.29
N PHE A 379 -10.96 17.89 39.88
CA PHE A 379 -11.07 16.92 38.80
C PHE A 379 -11.52 17.55 37.48
N TYR A 380 -12.67 18.25 37.51
CA TYR A 380 -13.26 18.89 36.36
C TYR A 380 -14.22 20.01 36.79
N THR A 381 -14.47 20.93 35.90
CA THR A 381 -15.47 22.00 36.09
C THR A 381 -16.56 21.87 35.02
N ALA A 382 -17.80 21.92 35.41
CA ALA A 382 -18.96 22.00 34.51
C ALA A 382 -19.61 23.38 34.64
N THR A 383 -19.52 24.19 33.59
CA THR A 383 -20.03 25.53 33.55
C THR A 383 -21.26 25.63 32.65
N LYS A 384 -22.39 26.09 33.16
CA LYS A 384 -23.58 26.41 32.36
C LYS A 384 -23.41 27.81 31.80
N VAL A 385 -23.32 27.93 30.49
CA VAL A 385 -23.28 29.22 29.80
C VAL A 385 -24.69 29.58 29.37
N GLY A 386 -25.40 30.31 30.21
CA GLY A 386 -26.73 30.85 29.86
C GLY A 386 -26.60 32.03 28.89
N SER A 387 -27.67 32.30 28.13
CA SER A 387 -27.76 33.53 27.35
C SER A 387 -27.55 34.70 28.28
N ALA A 388 -26.50 35.49 28.08
CA ALA A 388 -26.32 36.74 28.80
C ALA A 388 -27.58 37.61 28.57
N SER A 389 -28.30 37.89 29.63
CA SER A 389 -29.51 38.75 29.57
C SER A 389 -29.15 40.06 28.85
N GLY A 390 -29.52 40.20 27.59
CA GLY A 390 -29.46 41.46 26.85
C GLY A 390 -28.46 41.58 25.70
N THR A 391 -27.73 40.55 25.30
CA THR A 391 -26.91 40.66 24.11
C THR A 391 -27.22 39.48 23.17
N GLU A 392 -27.95 39.76 22.10
CA GLU A 392 -28.13 38.86 20.97
C GLU A 392 -26.77 38.58 20.38
N VAL A 393 -26.27 37.39 20.57
CA VAL A 393 -25.07 36.92 19.83
C VAL A 393 -25.52 36.75 18.39
N LYS A 394 -25.19 37.72 17.54
CA LYS A 394 -25.38 37.57 16.10
C LYS A 394 -24.48 36.45 15.65
N HIS A 395 -25.03 35.28 15.32
CA HIS A 395 -24.38 34.28 14.55
C HIS A 395 -23.86 34.93 13.26
N GLY A 396 -22.57 34.87 13.04
CA GLY A 396 -22.00 35.22 11.75
C GLY A 396 -22.65 34.29 10.71
N THR A 397 -23.46 34.86 9.83
CA THR A 397 -23.93 34.13 8.66
C THR A 397 -22.70 33.66 7.87
N TYR A 398 -22.52 32.35 7.81
CA TYR A 398 -21.59 31.76 6.85
C TYR A 398 -22.11 32.13 5.47
N ASP A 399 -21.38 32.98 4.77
CA ASP A 399 -21.64 33.30 3.37
C ASP A 399 -20.84 32.29 2.52
N PRO A 400 -21.51 31.42 1.75
CA PRO A 400 -20.80 30.41 0.93
C PRO A 400 -20.19 30.98 -0.36
N GLU A 401 -20.08 32.32 -0.53
CA GLU A 401 -19.57 32.95 -1.73
C GLU A 401 -18.37 33.90 -1.49
N GLU A 402 -17.40 33.56 -0.66
CA GLU A 402 -16.05 34.14 -0.72
C GLU A 402 -14.96 33.08 -0.87
#